data_bb70c91c946e4d11a83ebdc1602f6163
#
_entry.id   bb70c91c946e4d11a83ebdc1602f6163
#
_cell.length_a   1.000
_cell.length_b   1.000
_cell.length_c   1.000
_cell.angle_alpha   90.00
_cell.angle_beta   90.00
_cell.angle_gamma   90.00
#
_symmetry.space_group_name_H-M   'P 1'
#
loop_
_entity.id
_entity.type
_entity.pdbx_description
1 polymer ?
#
loop_
_entity_poly.entity_id
_entity_poly.type
_entity_poly.pdbx_seq_one_letter_code
_entity_poly.pdbx_strand_id
1 'polypeptide(L)'
;MKSFDFGGAGQRLHFLHANGYPPACYQPLFELLKTEYRVFGVLLRPLWEGSQPEAIRTWHPLSEDLLRFLATAPLNKEKVIGAGHSIGAMVTLRAALRNPDRFRALVLIDPVLFVPGFMLRWHIVRMLGLGDRLHPLIQGAKRRRRTFDDLETVFRGYRNRDVFRYMSDENLRIFIAGITRPTEAGYELVYSPDWEAQIYRTGMHDFDIWRGLPRLRVPTLILRGADTDTFFEDAARLVKRKQPNVRVEALPRSTHILPLERPQEVFEIIQAFLRETLKVS
;
A
#
# COMPACT_ATOMS: atom_id res chain seq x y z
N MET A 1 17.69 3.26 6.75
CA MET A 1 16.33 3.31 6.14
C MET A 1 16.29 4.48 5.17
N LYS A 2 15.73 4.29 3.97
CA LYS A 2 15.47 5.39 3.02
C LYS A 2 14.04 5.92 3.21
N SER A 3 13.84 7.22 3.02
CA SER A 3 12.55 7.89 3.15
C SER A 3 12.37 8.90 2.03
N PHE A 4 11.15 9.41 1.89
CA PHE A 4 10.82 10.53 1.01
C PHE A 4 10.04 11.59 1.79
N ASP A 5 10.15 12.82 1.35
CA ASP A 5 9.36 13.96 1.82
C ASP A 5 8.80 14.66 0.57
N PHE A 6 7.50 14.58 0.37
CA PHE A 6 6.81 15.19 -0.77
C PHE A 6 6.44 16.66 -0.49
N GLY A 7 6.62 17.08 0.76
CA GLY A 7 6.35 18.44 1.19
C GLY A 7 4.92 18.65 1.66
N GLY A 8 4.48 19.90 1.59
CA GLY A 8 3.21 20.37 2.13
C GLY A 8 3.34 20.95 3.52
N ALA A 9 2.25 21.53 4.03
CA ALA A 9 2.12 22.11 5.36
C ALA A 9 1.03 21.41 6.17
N GLY A 10 0.91 21.73 7.46
CA GLY A 10 -0.13 21.14 8.32
C GLY A 10 0.27 19.83 8.99
N GLN A 11 -0.72 18.99 9.28
CA GLN A 11 -0.50 17.76 10.03
C GLN A 11 0.31 16.75 9.22
N ARG A 12 1.18 16.00 9.92
CA ARG A 12 2.07 15.01 9.30
C ARG A 12 1.29 13.78 8.85
N LEU A 13 1.28 13.50 7.55
CA LEU A 13 0.70 12.33 6.93
C LEU A 13 1.83 11.43 6.42
N HIS A 14 2.06 10.32 7.13
CA HIS A 14 2.94 9.26 6.68
C HIS A 14 2.21 8.36 5.70
N PHE A 15 2.74 8.20 4.48
CA PHE A 15 2.19 7.31 3.48
C PHE A 15 3.15 6.14 3.20
N LEU A 16 2.64 4.91 3.23
CA LEU A 16 3.40 3.73 2.88
C LEU A 16 2.88 3.14 1.56
N HIS A 17 3.79 3.02 0.59
CA HIS A 17 3.48 2.62 -0.78
C HIS A 17 3.18 1.11 -0.93
N ALA A 18 2.60 0.71 -2.07
CA ALA A 18 2.33 -0.68 -2.39
C ALA A 18 3.55 -1.42 -2.94
N ASN A 19 3.40 -2.74 -3.10
CA ASN A 19 4.40 -3.61 -3.72
C ASN A 19 4.57 -3.29 -5.20
N GLY A 20 5.78 -2.96 -5.62
CA GLY A 20 6.09 -2.60 -6.99
C GLY A 20 5.67 -1.19 -7.41
N TYR A 21 5.11 -0.37 -6.50
CA TYR A 21 4.65 1.00 -6.77
C TYR A 21 5.39 2.01 -5.89
N PRO A 22 6.56 2.50 -6.32
CA PRO A 22 7.30 3.53 -5.60
C PRO A 22 6.49 4.81 -5.36
N PRO A 23 6.86 5.67 -4.39
CA PRO A 23 6.12 6.89 -4.07
C PRO A 23 5.83 7.81 -5.27
N ALA A 24 6.72 7.87 -6.26
CA ALA A 24 6.52 8.66 -7.47
C ALA A 24 5.26 8.27 -8.27
N CYS A 25 4.78 7.02 -8.16
CA CYS A 25 3.54 6.59 -8.79
C CYS A 25 2.30 7.32 -8.24
N TYR A 26 2.36 7.79 -7.01
CA TYR A 26 1.25 8.45 -6.30
C TYR A 26 1.26 9.97 -6.47
N GLN A 27 2.10 10.51 -7.37
CA GLN A 27 2.22 11.95 -7.55
C GLN A 27 0.88 12.68 -7.65
N PRO A 28 -0.12 12.25 -8.45
CA PRO A 28 -1.40 12.95 -8.53
C PRO A 28 -2.14 13.04 -7.18
N LEU A 29 -2.13 11.96 -6.40
CA LEU A 29 -2.73 11.97 -5.06
C LEU A 29 -1.92 12.81 -4.08
N PHE A 30 -0.59 12.75 -4.14
CA PHE A 30 0.27 13.51 -3.22
C PHE A 30 0.21 15.01 -3.47
N GLU A 31 0.06 15.45 -4.73
CA GLU A 31 -0.18 16.87 -5.08
C GLU A 31 -1.44 17.41 -4.40
N LEU A 32 -2.50 16.60 -4.33
CA LEU A 32 -3.74 16.96 -3.63
C LEU A 32 -3.55 16.93 -2.10
N LEU A 33 -2.97 15.86 -1.57
CA LEU A 33 -2.76 15.72 -0.13
C LEU A 33 -1.86 16.81 0.47
N LYS A 34 -0.81 17.24 -0.25
CA LYS A 34 0.12 18.27 0.25
C LYS A 34 -0.50 19.65 0.39
N THR A 35 -1.68 19.89 -0.17
CA THR A 35 -2.41 21.16 0.03
C THR A 35 -2.87 21.34 1.48
N GLU A 36 -3.05 20.24 2.23
CA GLU A 36 -3.54 20.26 3.61
C GLU A 36 -2.63 19.53 4.61
N TYR A 37 -1.78 18.62 4.12
CA TYR A 37 -0.93 17.77 4.96
C TYR A 37 0.53 17.85 4.54
N ARG A 38 1.45 17.63 5.50
CA ARG A 38 2.84 17.34 5.16
C ARG A 38 2.96 15.84 4.83
N VAL A 39 3.13 15.54 3.55
CA VAL A 39 3.18 14.17 3.03
C VAL A 39 4.62 13.66 3.02
N PHE A 40 4.86 12.56 3.69
CA PHE A 40 6.18 11.92 3.77
C PHE A 40 6.04 10.42 4.03
N GLY A 41 7.12 9.67 3.92
CA GLY A 41 7.08 8.26 4.27
C GLY A 41 8.43 7.57 4.26
N VAL A 42 8.50 6.42 4.92
CA VAL A 42 9.61 5.48 4.78
C VAL A 42 9.40 4.63 3.53
N LEU A 43 10.48 4.33 2.81
CA LEU A 43 10.42 3.39 1.70
C LEU A 43 10.40 1.95 2.24
N LEU A 44 9.68 1.05 1.56
CA LEU A 44 9.79 -0.38 1.84
C LEU A 44 11.18 -0.91 1.47
N ARG A 45 11.64 -1.96 2.16
CA ARG A 45 12.96 -2.58 1.98
C ARG A 45 13.37 -2.86 0.54
N PRO A 46 12.46 -3.24 -0.40
CA PRO A 46 12.80 -3.38 -1.81
C PRO A 46 13.47 -2.18 -2.47
N LEU A 47 13.28 -0.99 -1.91
CA LEU A 47 13.90 0.26 -2.38
C LEU A 47 15.12 0.68 -1.55
N TRP A 48 15.57 -0.15 -0.61
CA TRP A 48 16.78 0.11 0.16
C TRP A 48 17.99 -0.51 -0.53
N GLU A 49 19.07 0.22 -0.60
CA GLU A 49 20.33 -0.27 -1.13
C GLU A 49 20.85 -1.43 -0.29
N GLY A 50 21.38 -2.46 -0.96
CA GLY A 50 21.93 -3.65 -0.30
C GLY A 50 20.89 -4.56 0.36
N SER A 51 19.59 -4.25 0.31
CA SER A 51 18.57 -5.14 0.87
C SER A 51 18.38 -6.38 -0.01
N GLN A 52 18.16 -7.53 0.64
CA GLN A 52 17.98 -8.82 -0.03
C GLN A 52 16.56 -9.36 0.19
N PRO A 53 15.90 -9.91 -0.84
CA PRO A 53 14.53 -10.44 -0.73
C PRO A 53 14.38 -11.52 0.35
N GLU A 54 15.39 -12.38 0.51
CA GLU A 54 15.40 -13.50 1.45
C GLU A 54 15.39 -13.05 2.92
N ALA A 55 15.70 -11.78 3.18
CA ALA A 55 15.70 -11.20 4.52
C ALA A 55 14.30 -11.09 5.14
N ILE A 56 13.23 -11.24 4.34
CA ILE A 56 11.86 -11.25 4.85
C ILE A 56 11.18 -12.61 4.58
N ARG A 57 10.48 -13.10 5.61
CA ARG A 57 9.64 -14.31 5.54
C ARG A 57 8.17 -14.01 5.82
N THR A 58 7.88 -12.83 6.34
CA THR A 58 6.55 -12.26 6.61
C THR A 58 6.64 -10.75 6.50
N TRP A 59 5.50 -10.06 6.54
CA TRP A 59 5.47 -8.59 6.53
C TRP A 59 5.68 -7.93 7.91
N HIS A 60 5.87 -8.71 8.98
CA HIS A 60 6.10 -8.19 10.34
C HIS A 60 7.33 -7.26 10.42
N PRO A 61 8.50 -7.61 9.84
CA PRO A 61 9.66 -6.73 9.87
C PRO A 61 9.44 -5.37 9.23
N LEU A 62 8.55 -5.27 8.21
CA LEU A 62 8.22 -4.00 7.57
C LEU A 62 7.44 -3.06 8.52
N SER A 63 6.59 -3.63 9.40
CA SER A 63 5.90 -2.85 10.43
C SER A 63 6.84 -2.38 11.53
N GLU A 64 7.87 -3.15 11.83
CA GLU A 64 8.94 -2.76 12.75
C GLU A 64 9.82 -1.64 12.16
N ASP A 65 10.09 -1.70 10.86
CA ASP A 65 10.80 -0.63 10.15
C ASP A 65 10.01 0.68 10.21
N LEU A 66 8.69 0.64 10.00
CA LEU A 66 7.82 1.81 10.16
C LEU A 66 7.88 2.37 11.57
N LEU A 67 7.73 1.54 12.59
CA LEU A 67 7.78 2.00 14.00
C LEU A 67 9.14 2.58 14.36
N ARG A 68 10.24 1.98 13.89
CA ARG A 68 11.59 2.52 14.07
C ARG A 68 11.75 3.87 13.38
N PHE A 69 11.23 4.03 12.17
CA PHE A 69 11.25 5.30 11.46
C PHE A 69 10.49 6.39 12.23
N LEU A 70 9.30 6.09 12.72
CA LEU A 70 8.50 7.02 13.51
C LEU A 70 9.11 7.32 14.89
N ALA A 71 10.03 6.49 15.38
CA ALA A 71 10.76 6.73 16.63
C ALA A 71 11.96 7.66 16.46
N THR A 72 12.35 8.04 15.24
CA THR A 72 13.45 8.98 14.99
C THR A 72 13.00 10.43 15.21
N ALA A 73 13.93 11.29 15.65
CA ALA A 73 13.68 12.72 15.76
C ALA A 73 13.54 13.38 14.36
N PRO A 74 12.63 14.36 14.19
CA PRO A 74 11.71 14.91 15.18
C PRO A 74 10.38 14.15 15.29
N LEU A 75 10.17 13.05 14.55
CA LEU A 75 8.90 12.31 14.46
C LEU A 75 8.49 11.67 15.80
N ASN A 76 9.47 11.35 16.64
CA ASN A 76 9.23 10.68 17.93
C ASN A 76 8.37 11.47 18.92
N LYS A 77 8.21 12.77 18.71
CA LYS A 77 7.45 13.68 19.58
C LYS A 77 6.00 13.90 19.16
N GLU A 78 5.60 13.39 17.98
CA GLU A 78 4.30 13.68 17.40
C GLU A 78 3.57 12.41 16.99
N LYS A 79 2.23 12.46 17.04
CA LYS A 79 1.39 11.46 16.39
C LYS A 79 1.22 11.84 14.92
N VAL A 80 1.24 10.85 14.05
CA VAL A 80 1.05 11.04 12.60
C VAL A 80 -0.31 10.51 12.15
N ILE A 81 -0.82 11.00 11.03
CA ILE A 81 -1.83 10.31 10.25
C ILE A 81 -1.09 9.18 9.51
N GLY A 82 -1.48 7.93 9.76
CA GLY A 82 -0.89 6.77 9.09
C GLY A 82 -1.71 6.41 7.87
N ALA A 83 -1.18 6.63 6.67
CA ALA A 83 -1.79 6.21 5.43
C ALA A 83 -0.97 5.11 4.75
N GLY A 84 -1.62 4.26 3.96
CA GLY A 84 -0.92 3.27 3.17
C GLY A 84 -1.83 2.59 2.15
N HIS A 85 -1.22 2.07 1.09
CA HIS A 85 -1.91 1.34 0.03
C HIS A 85 -1.46 -0.12 0.00
N SER A 86 -2.41 -1.05 -0.17
CA SER A 86 -2.08 -2.47 -0.36
C SER A 86 -1.30 -3.05 0.83
N ILE A 87 -0.09 -3.58 0.62
CA ILE A 87 0.85 -3.97 1.69
C ILE A 87 1.16 -2.81 2.64
N GLY A 88 1.29 -1.59 2.11
CA GLY A 88 1.52 -0.40 2.93
C GLY A 88 0.39 -0.17 3.94
N ALA A 89 -0.87 -0.44 3.56
CA ALA A 89 -2.01 -0.41 4.47
C ALA A 89 -1.91 -1.48 5.57
N MET A 90 -1.49 -2.70 5.21
CA MET A 90 -1.31 -3.80 6.16
C MET A 90 -0.19 -3.53 7.16
N VAL A 91 0.93 -3.01 6.69
CA VAL A 91 2.08 -2.63 7.52
C VAL A 91 1.69 -1.51 8.48
N THR A 92 0.98 -0.49 8.01
CA THR A 92 0.50 0.64 8.81
C THR A 92 -0.51 0.18 9.87
N LEU A 93 -1.48 -0.67 9.50
CA LEU A 93 -2.45 -1.23 10.44
C LEU A 93 -1.77 -2.05 11.54
N ARG A 94 -0.83 -2.93 11.17
CA ARG A 94 -0.07 -3.73 12.14
C ARG A 94 0.76 -2.86 13.08
N ALA A 95 1.40 -1.81 12.55
CA ALA A 95 2.15 -0.85 13.37
C ALA A 95 1.23 -0.14 14.38
N ALA A 96 0.03 0.27 13.95
CA ALA A 96 -0.95 0.92 14.82
C ALA A 96 -1.54 -0.03 15.88
N LEU A 97 -1.73 -1.31 15.57
CA LEU A 97 -2.14 -2.31 16.55
C LEU A 97 -1.08 -2.56 17.62
N ARG A 98 0.21 -2.42 17.28
CA ARG A 98 1.34 -2.58 18.21
C ARG A 98 1.63 -1.32 19.04
N ASN A 99 1.52 -0.16 18.40
CA ASN A 99 1.81 1.13 19.04
C ASN A 99 0.80 2.20 18.59
N PRO A 100 -0.44 2.17 19.13
CA PRO A 100 -1.51 3.07 18.72
C PRO A 100 -1.20 4.54 19.02
N ASP A 101 -0.37 4.82 20.03
CA ASP A 101 -0.02 6.19 20.43
C ASP A 101 0.82 6.95 19.40
N ARG A 102 1.32 6.26 18.39
CA ARG A 102 2.04 6.88 17.27
C ARG A 102 1.11 7.47 16.20
N PHE A 103 -0.20 7.16 16.26
CA PHE A 103 -1.14 7.49 15.19
C PHE A 103 -2.32 8.34 15.72
N ARG A 104 -2.71 9.36 14.94
CA ARG A 104 -3.92 10.15 15.16
C ARG A 104 -5.14 9.52 14.48
N ALA A 105 -4.93 9.06 13.25
CA ALA A 105 -5.91 8.39 12.42
C ALA A 105 -5.20 7.45 11.45
N LEU A 106 -5.95 6.50 10.88
CA LEU A 106 -5.47 5.60 9.83
C LEU A 106 -6.31 5.76 8.57
N VAL A 107 -5.63 5.75 7.41
CA VAL A 107 -6.21 5.70 6.08
C VAL A 107 -5.64 4.49 5.34
N LEU A 108 -6.39 3.42 5.28
CA LEU A 108 -5.98 2.14 4.71
C LEU A 108 -6.63 1.98 3.34
N ILE A 109 -5.83 2.18 2.28
CA ILE A 109 -6.32 2.12 0.90
C ILE A 109 -6.12 0.70 0.39
N ASP A 110 -7.22 0.04 0.14
CA ASP A 110 -7.33 -1.33 -0.41
C ASP A 110 -6.32 -2.33 0.19
N PRO A 111 -6.42 -2.58 1.51
CA PRO A 111 -5.48 -3.47 2.20
C PRO A 111 -5.58 -4.91 1.67
N VAL A 112 -4.44 -5.63 1.62
CA VAL A 112 -4.41 -7.05 1.23
C VAL A 112 -4.84 -7.91 2.44
N LEU A 113 -6.12 -7.86 2.78
CA LEU A 113 -6.66 -8.52 3.98
C LEU A 113 -7.78 -9.52 3.62
N PHE A 114 -7.40 -10.78 3.53
CA PHE A 114 -8.34 -11.88 3.27
C PHE A 114 -8.93 -12.43 4.57
N VAL A 115 -10.12 -13.01 4.49
CA VAL A 115 -10.75 -13.66 5.63
C VAL A 115 -9.91 -14.83 6.17
N PRO A 116 -9.95 -15.12 7.49
CA PRO A 116 -9.11 -16.15 8.10
C PRO A 116 -9.22 -17.55 7.45
N GLY A 117 -10.42 -17.93 7.02
CA GLY A 117 -10.63 -19.23 6.33
C GLY A 117 -9.91 -19.32 4.99
N PHE A 118 -9.83 -18.23 4.23
CA PHE A 118 -9.05 -18.19 2.99
C PHE A 118 -7.55 -18.30 3.31
N MET A 119 -7.06 -17.51 4.27
CA MET A 119 -5.65 -17.54 4.65
C MET A 119 -5.21 -18.90 5.18
N LEU A 120 -6.07 -19.61 5.94
CA LEU A 120 -5.77 -20.96 6.42
C LEU A 120 -5.61 -21.95 5.24
N ARG A 121 -6.55 -21.93 4.28
CA ARG A 121 -6.44 -22.76 3.07
C ARG A 121 -5.17 -22.44 2.29
N TRP A 122 -4.85 -21.15 2.14
CA TRP A 122 -3.63 -20.72 1.46
C TRP A 122 -2.37 -21.19 2.21
N HIS A 123 -2.39 -21.17 3.53
CA HIS A 123 -1.29 -21.68 4.35
C HIS A 123 -1.03 -23.18 4.09
N ILE A 124 -2.09 -24.00 3.97
CA ILE A 124 -1.97 -25.42 3.60
C ILE A 124 -1.35 -25.58 2.21
N VAL A 125 -1.80 -24.80 1.21
CA VAL A 125 -1.22 -24.82 -0.15
C VAL A 125 0.29 -24.54 -0.11
N ARG A 126 0.72 -23.60 0.73
CA ARG A 126 2.14 -23.26 0.90
C ARG A 126 2.92 -24.38 1.60
N MET A 127 2.36 -25.00 2.63
CA MET A 127 2.99 -26.13 3.32
C MET A 127 3.21 -27.32 2.37
N LEU A 128 2.34 -27.51 1.37
CA LEU A 128 2.50 -28.52 0.32
C LEU A 128 3.50 -28.11 -0.77
N GLY A 129 4.21 -26.97 -0.63
CA GLY A 129 5.17 -26.50 -1.62
C GLY A 129 4.56 -25.92 -2.91
N LEU A 130 3.23 -25.76 -2.97
CA LEU A 130 2.51 -25.34 -4.16
C LEU A 130 2.33 -23.81 -4.26
N GLY A 131 2.72 -23.04 -3.23
CA GLY A 131 2.48 -21.61 -3.15
C GLY A 131 2.99 -20.82 -4.35
N ASP A 132 4.25 -21.00 -4.73
CA ASP A 132 4.86 -20.30 -5.87
C ASP A 132 4.19 -20.64 -7.22
N ARG A 133 3.71 -21.87 -7.37
CA ARG A 133 3.07 -22.34 -8.60
C ARG A 133 1.64 -21.82 -8.75
N LEU A 134 0.89 -21.78 -7.65
CA LEU A 134 -0.53 -21.43 -7.67
C LEU A 134 -0.80 -19.95 -7.46
N HIS A 135 0.17 -19.16 -6.98
CA HIS A 135 -0.01 -17.73 -6.81
C HIS A 135 0.23 -16.97 -8.13
N PRO A 136 -0.82 -16.40 -8.74
CA PRO A 136 -0.68 -15.82 -10.10
C PRO A 136 0.31 -14.66 -10.16
N LEU A 137 0.35 -13.82 -9.13
CA LEU A 137 1.20 -12.64 -9.08
C LEU A 137 2.69 -12.97 -8.92
N ILE A 138 3.06 -14.06 -8.24
CA ILE A 138 4.46 -14.48 -8.10
C ILE A 138 5.05 -14.82 -9.48
N GLN A 139 4.32 -15.59 -10.28
CA GLN A 139 4.76 -15.96 -11.63
C GLN A 139 4.79 -14.74 -12.55
N GLY A 140 3.82 -13.84 -12.42
CA GLY A 140 3.78 -12.57 -13.16
C GLY A 140 4.98 -11.70 -12.85
N ALA A 141 5.32 -11.52 -11.58
CA ALA A 141 6.46 -10.75 -11.13
C ALA A 141 7.79 -11.32 -11.67
N LYS A 142 8.01 -12.63 -11.55
CA LYS A 142 9.23 -13.29 -12.04
C LYS A 142 9.45 -13.15 -13.54
N ARG A 143 8.38 -13.06 -14.34
CA ARG A 143 8.44 -12.91 -15.81
C ARG A 143 8.48 -11.45 -16.25
N ARG A 144 8.40 -10.50 -15.32
CA ARG A 144 8.32 -9.08 -15.66
C ARG A 144 9.60 -8.63 -16.35
N ARG A 145 9.47 -8.01 -17.53
CA ARG A 145 10.59 -7.37 -18.24
C ARG A 145 11.20 -6.29 -17.35
N ARG A 146 12.51 -6.24 -17.24
CA ARG A 146 13.24 -5.32 -16.35
C ARG A 146 13.69 -4.06 -17.06
N THR A 147 14.02 -4.15 -18.36
CA THR A 147 14.57 -3.06 -19.16
C THR A 147 13.71 -2.80 -20.37
N PHE A 148 13.67 -1.55 -20.84
CA PHE A 148 12.85 -1.08 -21.92
C PHE A 148 13.62 -0.04 -22.74
N ASP A 149 13.41 -0.04 -24.06
CA ASP A 149 14.06 0.90 -24.96
C ASP A 149 13.43 2.29 -24.87
N ASP A 150 12.10 2.35 -24.68
CA ASP A 150 11.33 3.58 -24.55
C ASP A 150 10.08 3.41 -23.66
N LEU A 151 9.56 4.53 -23.11
CA LEU A 151 8.37 4.54 -22.25
C LEU A 151 7.06 4.32 -23.00
N GLU A 152 6.99 4.60 -24.30
CA GLU A 152 5.78 4.40 -25.09
C GLU A 152 5.50 2.91 -25.32
N THR A 153 6.53 2.11 -25.48
CA THR A 153 6.43 0.65 -25.51
C THR A 153 5.91 0.11 -24.16
N VAL A 154 6.37 0.68 -23.05
CA VAL A 154 5.86 0.33 -21.71
C VAL A 154 4.39 0.72 -21.60
N PHE A 155 4.03 1.94 -22.02
CA PHE A 155 2.66 2.46 -21.97
C PHE A 155 1.69 1.55 -22.73
N ARG A 156 1.98 1.22 -23.97
CA ARG A 156 1.15 0.32 -24.80
C ARG A 156 0.96 -1.05 -24.14
N GLY A 157 2.02 -1.60 -23.55
CA GLY A 157 1.96 -2.88 -22.85
C GLY A 157 1.11 -2.85 -21.58
N TYR A 158 1.11 -1.74 -20.85
CA TYR A 158 0.31 -1.58 -19.62
C TYR A 158 -1.13 -1.20 -19.93
N ARG A 159 -1.39 -0.33 -20.92
CA ARG A 159 -2.73 0.14 -21.28
C ARG A 159 -3.70 -1.01 -21.60
N ASN A 160 -3.19 -2.07 -22.18
CA ASN A 160 -3.99 -3.25 -22.55
C ASN A 160 -4.28 -4.22 -21.39
N ARG A 161 -3.82 -3.92 -20.16
CA ARG A 161 -4.09 -4.78 -19.01
C ARG A 161 -5.34 -4.32 -18.27
N ASP A 162 -6.21 -5.25 -17.93
CA ASP A 162 -7.50 -4.98 -17.28
C ASP A 162 -7.37 -4.19 -15.97
N VAL A 163 -6.29 -4.40 -15.20
CA VAL A 163 -6.03 -3.67 -13.95
C VAL A 163 -5.93 -2.15 -14.14
N PHE A 164 -5.61 -1.66 -15.35
CA PHE A 164 -5.51 -0.23 -15.67
C PHE A 164 -6.74 0.33 -16.40
N ARG A 165 -7.85 -0.42 -16.51
CA ARG A 165 -9.02 -0.04 -17.31
C ARG A 165 -9.67 1.28 -16.88
N TYR A 166 -9.61 1.63 -15.58
CA TYR A 166 -10.17 2.87 -15.05
C TYR A 166 -9.16 4.01 -14.90
N MET A 167 -7.89 3.74 -15.13
CA MET A 167 -6.84 4.75 -15.08
C MET A 167 -6.80 5.59 -16.35
N SER A 168 -6.73 6.91 -16.22
CA SER A 168 -6.51 7.80 -17.36
C SER A 168 -5.13 7.55 -18.01
N ASP A 169 -4.97 7.92 -19.27
CA ASP A 169 -3.69 7.80 -19.95
C ASP A 169 -2.62 8.70 -19.31
N GLU A 170 -3.02 9.87 -18.82
CA GLU A 170 -2.14 10.77 -18.09
C GLU A 170 -1.61 10.11 -16.81
N ASN A 171 -2.50 9.58 -15.96
CA ASN A 171 -2.11 8.89 -14.73
C ASN A 171 -1.28 7.63 -15.00
N LEU A 172 -1.57 6.91 -16.10
CA LEU A 172 -0.78 5.75 -16.51
C LEU A 172 0.63 6.16 -16.93
N ARG A 173 0.81 7.29 -17.62
CA ARG A 173 2.15 7.82 -17.96
C ARG A 173 2.93 8.24 -16.72
N ILE A 174 2.28 8.89 -15.74
CA ILE A 174 2.89 9.22 -14.45
C ILE A 174 3.28 7.94 -13.70
N PHE A 175 2.40 6.95 -13.66
CA PHE A 175 2.68 5.65 -13.07
C PHE A 175 3.92 5.00 -13.70
N ILE A 176 4.01 4.96 -15.03
CA ILE A 176 5.14 4.37 -15.77
C ILE A 176 6.43 5.11 -15.45
N ALA A 177 6.42 6.44 -15.46
CA ALA A 177 7.56 7.24 -15.06
C ALA A 177 7.99 6.94 -13.60
N GLY A 178 7.02 6.70 -12.71
CA GLY A 178 7.26 6.38 -11.30
C GLY A 178 7.87 4.99 -11.06
N ILE A 179 7.58 4.01 -11.92
CA ILE A 179 8.12 2.64 -11.80
C ILE A 179 9.41 2.43 -12.57
N THR A 180 9.85 3.38 -13.38
CA THR A 180 11.06 3.28 -14.23
C THR A 180 12.06 4.36 -13.88
N ARG A 181 13.30 4.15 -14.24
CA ARG A 181 14.37 5.17 -14.24
C ARG A 181 15.17 5.10 -15.54
N PRO A 182 15.72 6.21 -16.02
CA PRO A 182 16.56 6.23 -17.22
C PRO A 182 17.89 5.50 -16.95
N THR A 183 18.42 4.88 -17.99
CA THR A 183 19.76 4.27 -18.07
C THR A 183 20.42 4.69 -19.40
N GLU A 184 21.68 4.37 -19.60
CA GLU A 184 22.38 4.63 -20.88
C GLU A 184 21.71 3.92 -22.07
N ALA A 185 21.07 2.77 -21.83
CA ALA A 185 20.45 1.92 -22.85
C ALA A 185 18.92 2.05 -22.92
N GLY A 186 18.31 3.07 -22.29
CA GLY A 186 16.85 3.24 -22.23
C GLY A 186 16.33 3.40 -20.80
N TYR A 187 15.47 2.50 -20.35
CA TYR A 187 14.83 2.55 -19.02
C TYR A 187 14.86 1.21 -18.31
N GLU A 188 14.91 1.23 -16.98
CA GLU A 188 14.79 0.02 -16.17
C GLU A 188 13.78 0.20 -15.03
N LEU A 189 13.26 -0.92 -14.50
CA LEU A 189 12.38 -0.89 -13.33
C LEU A 189 13.15 -0.44 -12.08
N VAL A 190 12.58 0.50 -11.35
CA VAL A 190 13.08 0.94 -10.03
C VAL A 190 12.93 -0.15 -8.99
N TYR A 191 11.89 -0.99 -9.11
CA TYR A 191 11.56 -2.04 -8.16
C TYR A 191 11.91 -3.41 -8.72
N SER A 192 12.73 -4.19 -8.01
CA SER A 192 13.18 -5.50 -8.47
C SER A 192 12.01 -6.50 -8.58
N PRO A 193 11.88 -7.22 -9.72
CA PRO A 193 10.94 -8.33 -9.85
C PRO A 193 11.10 -9.43 -8.79
N ASP A 194 12.32 -9.68 -8.34
CA ASP A 194 12.59 -10.68 -7.30
C ASP A 194 12.04 -10.24 -5.95
N TRP A 195 12.19 -8.95 -5.60
CA TRP A 195 11.54 -8.36 -4.45
C TRP A 195 10.02 -8.36 -4.57
N GLU A 196 9.50 -8.01 -5.75
CA GLU A 196 8.04 -8.03 -5.99
C GLU A 196 7.48 -9.43 -5.74
N ALA A 197 8.13 -10.46 -6.30
CA ALA A 197 7.76 -11.86 -6.09
C ALA A 197 7.86 -12.29 -4.61
N GLN A 198 8.91 -11.84 -3.90
CA GLN A 198 9.10 -12.17 -2.49
C GLN A 198 8.03 -11.55 -1.59
N ILE A 199 7.63 -10.31 -1.85
CA ILE A 199 6.52 -9.69 -1.12
C ILE A 199 5.23 -10.52 -1.29
N TYR A 200 4.90 -10.96 -2.51
CA TYR A 200 3.73 -11.83 -2.73
C TYR A 200 3.88 -13.18 -2.02
N ARG A 201 5.07 -13.79 -2.06
CA ARG A 201 5.36 -15.06 -1.40
C ARG A 201 5.18 -14.99 0.11
N THR A 202 5.49 -13.86 0.72
CA THR A 202 5.51 -13.68 2.18
C THR A 202 4.23 -13.04 2.74
N GLY A 203 3.24 -12.78 1.91
CA GLY A 203 1.92 -12.26 2.30
C GLY A 203 0.99 -13.32 2.90
N MET A 204 -0.22 -12.88 3.27
CA MET A 204 -1.32 -13.73 3.81
C MET A 204 -0.97 -14.48 5.10
N HIS A 205 -0.20 -13.84 5.99
CA HIS A 205 0.13 -14.32 7.34
C HIS A 205 -0.50 -13.44 8.45
N ASP A 206 -1.59 -12.76 8.14
CA ASP A 206 -2.12 -11.62 8.88
C ASP A 206 -3.16 -12.03 9.95
N PHE A 207 -3.05 -13.25 10.51
CA PHE A 207 -3.92 -13.71 11.61
C PHE A 207 -3.79 -12.85 12.86
N ASP A 208 -2.64 -12.24 13.09
CA ASP A 208 -2.39 -11.28 14.17
C ASP A 208 -3.24 -10.01 14.01
N ILE A 209 -3.43 -9.54 12.78
CA ILE A 209 -4.32 -8.40 12.49
C ILE A 209 -5.76 -8.75 12.86
N TRP A 210 -6.28 -9.88 12.41
CA TRP A 210 -7.65 -10.32 12.75
C TRP A 210 -7.88 -10.49 14.26
N ARG A 211 -6.87 -10.94 15.00
CA ARG A 211 -6.92 -11.03 16.46
C ARG A 211 -6.78 -9.67 17.15
N GLY A 212 -6.01 -8.76 16.56
CA GLY A 212 -5.78 -7.42 17.06
C GLY A 212 -6.92 -6.45 16.79
N LEU A 213 -7.64 -6.64 15.68
CA LEU A 213 -8.63 -5.70 15.16
C LEU A 213 -9.68 -5.23 16.19
N PRO A 214 -10.25 -6.10 17.09
CA PRO A 214 -11.18 -5.63 18.12
C PRO A 214 -10.58 -4.63 19.13
N ARG A 215 -9.27 -4.56 19.22
CA ARG A 215 -8.54 -3.64 20.12
C ARG A 215 -8.06 -2.36 19.41
N LEU A 216 -8.34 -2.20 18.13
CA LEU A 216 -7.96 -1.02 17.37
C LEU A 216 -8.74 0.20 17.89
N ARG A 217 -8.02 1.15 18.51
CA ARG A 217 -8.60 2.37 19.08
C ARG A 217 -8.39 3.61 18.21
N VAL A 218 -7.46 3.52 17.27
CA VAL A 218 -7.15 4.63 16.36
C VAL A 218 -8.30 4.77 15.36
N PRO A 219 -8.89 5.97 15.19
CA PRO A 219 -9.90 6.20 14.16
C PRO A 219 -9.39 5.74 12.79
N THR A 220 -10.17 4.92 12.09
CA THR A 220 -9.69 4.23 10.89
C THR A 220 -10.70 4.27 9.77
N LEU A 221 -10.25 4.74 8.61
CA LEU A 221 -10.91 4.59 7.32
C LEU A 221 -10.23 3.44 6.55
N ILE A 222 -11.04 2.51 6.04
CA ILE A 222 -10.63 1.59 4.98
C ILE A 222 -11.38 2.00 3.71
N LEU A 223 -10.64 2.37 2.69
CA LEU A 223 -11.18 2.70 1.37
C LEU A 223 -10.81 1.59 0.39
N ARG A 224 -11.79 0.96 -0.24
CA ARG A 224 -11.58 -0.13 -1.19
C ARG A 224 -12.09 0.21 -2.59
N GLY A 225 -11.52 -0.41 -3.62
CA GLY A 225 -12.12 -0.43 -4.94
C GLY A 225 -13.38 -1.30 -4.94
N ALA A 226 -14.42 -0.91 -5.66
CA ALA A 226 -15.61 -1.75 -5.81
C ALA A 226 -15.26 -3.06 -6.56
N ASP A 227 -14.33 -2.99 -7.51
CA ASP A 227 -13.85 -4.10 -8.34
C ASP A 227 -12.47 -4.63 -7.89
N THR A 228 -12.16 -4.50 -6.59
CA THR A 228 -10.89 -5.00 -6.03
C THR A 228 -10.85 -6.52 -5.96
N ASP A 229 -9.65 -7.07 -6.10
CA ASP A 229 -9.31 -8.49 -5.97
C ASP A 229 -8.51 -8.83 -4.70
N THR A 230 -8.37 -7.86 -3.77
CA THR A 230 -7.56 -8.02 -2.54
C THR A 230 -8.32 -7.81 -1.25
N PHE A 231 -9.29 -6.92 -1.20
CA PHE A 231 -10.14 -6.66 -0.03
C PHE A 231 -11.61 -6.86 -0.39
N PHE A 232 -12.02 -8.10 -0.41
CA PHE A 232 -13.38 -8.50 -0.78
C PHE A 232 -14.44 -8.06 0.23
N GLU A 233 -15.70 -8.09 -0.20
CA GLU A 233 -16.85 -7.69 0.59
C GLU A 233 -17.03 -8.52 1.88
N ASP A 234 -16.67 -9.79 1.86
CA ASP A 234 -16.71 -10.67 3.03
C ASP A 234 -15.70 -10.25 4.11
N ALA A 235 -14.50 -9.83 3.68
CA ALA A 235 -13.49 -9.26 4.57
C ALA A 235 -13.95 -7.90 5.13
N ALA A 236 -14.54 -7.06 4.30
CA ALA A 236 -15.10 -5.76 4.70
C ALA A 236 -16.21 -5.94 5.77
N ARG A 237 -17.15 -6.86 5.54
CA ARG A 237 -18.19 -7.19 6.53
C ARG A 237 -17.61 -7.77 7.81
N LEU A 238 -16.58 -8.60 7.72
CA LEU A 238 -15.92 -9.17 8.89
C LEU A 238 -15.18 -8.09 9.71
N VAL A 239 -14.52 -7.13 9.05
CA VAL A 239 -13.91 -5.97 9.70
C VAL A 239 -14.96 -5.18 10.49
N LYS A 240 -16.05 -4.77 9.86
CA LYS A 240 -17.15 -4.02 10.52
C LYS A 240 -17.74 -4.77 11.71
N ARG A 241 -17.89 -6.10 11.60
CA ARG A 241 -18.40 -6.94 12.70
C ARG A 241 -17.42 -7.01 13.88
N LYS A 242 -16.10 -7.07 13.63
CA LYS A 242 -15.07 -7.16 14.68
C LYS A 242 -14.73 -5.82 15.28
N GLN A 243 -14.82 -4.75 14.51
CA GLN A 243 -14.53 -3.38 14.93
C GLN A 243 -15.51 -2.39 14.26
N PRO A 244 -16.69 -2.17 14.88
CA PRO A 244 -17.74 -1.34 14.31
C PRO A 244 -17.33 0.12 14.05
N ASN A 245 -16.32 0.63 14.78
CA ASN A 245 -15.82 2.00 14.64
C ASN A 245 -14.90 2.19 13.42
N VAL A 246 -14.54 1.13 12.71
CA VAL A 246 -13.83 1.25 11.43
C VAL A 246 -14.80 1.64 10.33
N ARG A 247 -14.57 2.81 9.74
CA ARG A 247 -15.31 3.24 8.54
C ARG A 247 -14.77 2.47 7.34
N VAL A 248 -15.66 1.80 6.59
CA VAL A 248 -15.30 1.10 5.36
C VAL A 248 -16.14 1.66 4.23
N GLU A 249 -15.46 2.19 3.21
CA GLU A 249 -16.08 2.75 2.01
C GLU A 249 -15.60 2.02 0.76
N ALA A 250 -16.47 1.91 -0.23
CA ALA A 250 -16.15 1.35 -1.54
C ALA A 250 -16.30 2.43 -2.61
N LEU A 251 -15.25 2.68 -3.38
CA LEU A 251 -15.28 3.62 -4.50
C LEU A 251 -15.76 2.87 -5.76
N PRO A 252 -16.87 3.30 -6.38
CA PRO A 252 -17.36 2.70 -7.63
C PRO A 252 -16.37 2.86 -8.80
N ARG A 253 -16.39 1.90 -9.73
CA ARG A 253 -15.52 1.91 -10.93
C ARG A 253 -14.06 2.15 -10.58
N SER A 254 -13.56 1.35 -9.65
CA SER A 254 -12.15 1.36 -9.26
C SER A 254 -11.71 -0.05 -8.83
N THR A 255 -10.46 -0.36 -9.12
CA THR A 255 -9.81 -1.63 -8.79
C THR A 255 -8.94 -1.50 -7.54
N HIS A 256 -8.06 -2.48 -7.31
CA HIS A 256 -7.03 -2.43 -6.27
C HIS A 256 -6.18 -1.16 -6.32
N ILE A 257 -5.95 -0.60 -7.50
CA ILE A 257 -5.08 0.57 -7.69
C ILE A 257 -5.81 1.92 -7.66
N LEU A 258 -6.95 1.99 -6.98
CA LEU A 258 -7.81 3.19 -6.88
C LEU A 258 -7.09 4.51 -6.56
N PRO A 259 -6.01 4.58 -5.74
CA PRO A 259 -5.34 5.87 -5.49
C PRO A 259 -4.59 6.40 -6.72
N LEU A 260 -4.36 5.56 -7.72
CA LEU A 260 -3.74 5.92 -9.00
C LEU A 260 -4.77 6.13 -10.10
N GLU A 261 -5.92 5.43 -10.01
CA GLU A 261 -7.03 5.54 -10.96
C GLU A 261 -7.86 6.81 -10.73
N ARG A 262 -8.16 7.09 -9.47
CA ARG A 262 -9.14 8.09 -9.02
C ARG A 262 -8.56 8.96 -7.89
N PRO A 263 -7.41 9.63 -8.11
CA PRO A 263 -6.73 10.38 -7.04
C PRO A 263 -7.57 11.48 -6.44
N GLN A 264 -8.42 12.16 -7.22
CA GLN A 264 -9.28 13.24 -6.75
C GLN A 264 -10.35 12.71 -5.78
N GLU A 265 -11.08 11.68 -6.15
CA GLU A 265 -12.14 11.11 -5.31
C GLU A 265 -11.57 10.43 -4.06
N VAL A 266 -10.41 9.79 -4.19
CA VAL A 266 -9.68 9.24 -3.04
C VAL A 266 -9.28 10.35 -2.07
N PHE A 267 -8.76 11.47 -2.57
CA PHE A 267 -8.44 12.63 -1.74
C PHE A 267 -9.67 13.19 -1.02
N GLU A 268 -10.79 13.38 -1.72
CA GLU A 268 -12.03 13.93 -1.15
C GLU A 268 -12.57 13.06 0.00
N ILE A 269 -12.55 11.74 -0.17
CA ILE A 269 -12.97 10.79 0.88
C ILE A 269 -12.03 10.85 2.08
N ILE A 270 -10.71 10.87 1.84
CA ILE A 270 -9.69 11.00 2.90
C ILE A 270 -9.88 12.31 3.66
N GLN A 271 -10.04 13.41 2.94
CA GLN A 271 -10.21 14.74 3.52
C GLN A 271 -11.48 14.82 4.37
N ALA A 272 -12.61 14.31 3.86
CA ALA A 272 -13.88 14.28 4.59
C ALA A 272 -13.73 13.50 5.91
N PHE A 273 -13.15 12.29 5.86
CA PHE A 273 -12.91 11.48 7.04
C PHE A 273 -11.99 12.17 8.06
N LEU A 274 -10.87 12.73 7.61
CA LEU A 274 -9.90 13.36 8.51
C LEU A 274 -10.43 14.66 9.12
N ARG A 275 -11.17 15.46 8.37
CA ARG A 275 -11.84 16.67 8.89
C ARG A 275 -12.88 16.34 9.96
N GLU A 276 -13.66 15.30 9.77
CA GLU A 276 -14.64 14.82 10.75
C GLU A 276 -13.94 14.30 12.02
N THR A 277 -12.91 13.48 11.82
CA THR A 277 -12.21 12.78 12.91
C THR A 277 -11.32 13.70 13.75
N LEU A 278 -10.61 14.65 13.12
CA LEU A 278 -9.58 15.47 13.78
C LEU A 278 -10.09 16.81 14.30
N LYS A 279 -11.35 17.19 14.00
CA LYS A 279 -12.01 18.37 14.60
C LYS A 279 -12.58 18.11 16.00
N VAL A 280 -12.70 16.86 16.39
CA VAL A 280 -13.30 16.42 17.66
C VAL A 280 -12.26 16.20 18.77
N SER A 281 -11.00 16.55 18.52
CA SER A 281 -9.89 16.38 19.49
C SER A 281 -9.32 17.69 19.98
#